data_0ba173ac06327da8205cd08ba0b92803
#
_entry.id   0ba173ac06327da8205cd08ba0b92803
#
_cell.length_a   1.000
_cell.length_b   1.000
_cell.length_c   1.000
_cell.angle_alpha   90.00
_cell.angle_beta   90.00
_cell.angle_gamma   90.00
#
_symmetry.space_group_name_H-M   'P 1'
#
loop_
_entity.id
_entity.type
_entity.pdbx_description
1 polymer ?
#
loop_
_entity_poly.entity_id
_entity_poly.type
_entity_poly.pdbx_seq_one_letter_code
_entity_poly.pdbx_strand_id
1 'polypeptide(L)'
;RCAEGIFELGIPVLGICYGMQLMTYTLGGNVARADKREYGTTDVSIDNSSLLFEGFENTNGFLMSHTDFVEKVPEGFKNIGHTTSCPNAAMENKERNLYGIQFHPEVNSSINGTQVIRNFLFNICKCSGDWIISSFVEESIAKLKEKIGDKKALCALSGGVDSSVAAVLLSRAIGKNLT
;
A
#
# COMPACT_ATOMS: atom_id res chain seq x y z
N ARG A 1 5.05 14.52 5.21
CA ARG A 1 5.08 13.73 6.46
C ARG A 1 3.66 13.22 6.70
N CYS A 2 3.51 12.00 7.27
CA CYS A 2 2.22 11.54 7.77
C CYS A 2 1.86 12.25 9.08
N ALA A 3 0.60 12.13 9.51
CA ALA A 3 0.18 12.63 10.81
C ALA A 3 0.94 11.89 11.93
N GLU A 4 1.32 12.63 12.97
CA GLU A 4 1.87 12.03 14.18
C GLU A 4 0.83 11.06 14.76
N GLY A 5 1.27 9.92 15.26
CA GLY A 5 0.40 8.91 15.86
C GLY A 5 -0.23 7.90 14.90
N ILE A 6 0.00 7.98 13.58
CA ILE A 6 -0.52 6.95 12.65
C ILE A 6 -0.07 5.53 13.02
N PHE A 7 1.13 5.40 13.57
CA PHE A 7 1.67 4.11 14.01
C PHE A 7 1.16 3.67 15.39
N GLU A 8 0.34 4.49 16.07
CA GLU A 8 -0.24 4.24 17.40
C GLU A 8 -1.74 3.97 17.36
N LEU A 9 -2.33 3.94 16.16
CA LEU A 9 -3.77 3.70 15.97
C LEU A 9 -4.21 2.27 16.32
N GLY A 10 -3.27 1.34 16.54
CA GLY A 10 -3.59 -0.06 16.83
C GLY A 10 -4.11 -0.84 15.62
N ILE A 11 -4.01 -0.28 14.42
CA ILE A 11 -4.37 -0.94 13.16
C ILE A 11 -3.10 -1.42 12.45
N PRO A 12 -3.17 -2.50 11.63
CA PRO A 12 -2.04 -2.92 10.82
C PRO A 12 -1.61 -1.84 9.82
N VAL A 13 -0.30 -1.59 9.74
CA VAL A 13 0.29 -0.62 8.79
C VAL A 13 1.39 -1.29 7.99
N LEU A 14 1.35 -1.16 6.67
CA LEU A 14 2.43 -1.54 5.76
C LEU A 14 3.07 -0.28 5.15
N GLY A 15 4.32 -0.01 5.50
CA GLY A 15 5.14 1.02 4.88
C GLY A 15 5.86 0.47 3.65
N ILE A 16 5.60 1.03 2.46
CA ILE A 16 6.27 0.63 1.21
C ILE A 16 7.29 1.70 0.85
N CYS A 17 8.53 1.31 0.56
CA CYS A 17 9.64 2.15 0.15
C CYS A 17 9.83 3.35 1.09
N TYR A 18 9.49 4.56 0.67
CA TYR A 18 9.51 5.75 1.52
C TYR A 18 8.66 5.61 2.79
N GLY A 19 7.55 4.85 2.72
CA GLY A 19 6.70 4.54 3.88
C GLY A 19 7.43 3.75 4.96
N MET A 20 8.27 2.78 4.59
CA MET A 20 9.14 2.05 5.52
C MET A 20 10.19 2.98 6.14
N GLN A 21 10.82 3.82 5.33
CA GLN A 21 11.83 4.78 5.79
C GLN A 21 11.23 5.81 6.76
N LEU A 22 10.03 6.32 6.44
CA LEU A 22 9.30 7.25 7.30
C LEU A 22 8.91 6.60 8.63
N MET A 23 8.41 5.36 8.62
CA MET A 23 8.12 4.57 9.82
C MET A 23 9.39 4.40 10.67
N THR A 24 10.49 4.01 10.04
CA THR A 24 11.80 3.84 10.71
C THR A 24 12.25 5.13 11.38
N TYR A 25 12.24 6.24 10.66
CA TYR A 25 12.64 7.54 11.19
C TYR A 25 11.75 7.99 12.36
N THR A 26 10.43 7.85 12.20
CA THR A 26 9.47 8.29 13.21
C THR A 26 9.56 7.47 14.51
N LEU A 27 9.91 6.18 14.40
CA LEU A 27 9.99 5.27 15.54
C LEU A 27 11.42 5.10 16.12
N GLY A 28 12.35 5.98 15.72
CA GLY A 28 13.69 6.06 16.32
C GLY A 28 14.72 5.08 15.76
N GLY A 29 14.46 4.51 14.57
CA GLY A 29 15.48 3.81 13.78
C GLY A 29 16.36 4.77 13.00
N ASN A 30 17.21 4.25 12.11
CA ASN A 30 18.11 5.04 11.28
C ASN A 30 17.92 4.76 9.79
N VAL A 31 17.85 5.83 9.00
CA VAL A 31 17.82 5.80 7.54
C VAL A 31 19.10 6.44 7.03
N ALA A 32 19.83 5.73 6.19
CA ALA A 32 21.10 6.20 5.63
C ALA A 32 21.03 6.24 4.11
N ARG A 33 21.91 7.03 3.52
CA ARG A 33 22.10 7.08 2.08
C ARG A 33 23.04 5.97 1.64
N ALA A 34 22.64 5.20 0.64
CA ALA A 34 23.47 4.14 0.10
C ALA A 34 24.56 4.70 -0.83
N ASP A 35 25.75 4.07 -0.79
CA ASP A 35 26.82 4.33 -1.76
C ASP A 35 26.43 3.85 -3.16
N LYS A 36 25.71 2.74 -3.22
CA LYS A 36 25.16 2.16 -4.45
C LYS A 36 23.64 2.19 -4.40
N ARG A 37 23.06 2.75 -5.43
CA ARG A 37 21.58 2.76 -5.62
C ARG A 37 21.12 1.39 -6.07
N GLU A 38 19.97 0.95 -5.59
CA GLU A 38 19.29 -0.25 -6.10
C GLU A 38 18.14 0.17 -7.00
N TYR A 39 18.25 -0.17 -8.29
CA TYR A 39 17.21 0.04 -9.29
C TYR A 39 17.06 -1.21 -10.15
N GLY A 40 15.82 -1.69 -10.30
CA GLY A 40 15.51 -2.90 -11.03
C GLY A 40 15.12 -4.07 -10.14
N THR A 41 14.80 -5.19 -10.76
CA THR A 41 14.46 -6.42 -10.02
C THR A 41 15.70 -6.97 -9.35
N THR A 42 15.64 -7.14 -8.04
CA THR A 42 16.75 -7.60 -7.19
C THR A 42 16.26 -8.78 -6.35
N ASP A 43 17.11 -9.78 -6.19
CA ASP A 43 16.85 -10.92 -5.32
C ASP A 43 16.93 -10.48 -3.85
N VAL A 44 15.81 -10.60 -3.16
CA VAL A 44 15.67 -10.32 -1.73
C VAL A 44 15.61 -11.64 -0.98
N SER A 45 16.53 -11.83 -0.05
CA SER A 45 16.43 -12.93 0.93
C SER A 45 15.39 -12.56 1.96
N ILE A 46 14.41 -13.42 2.19
CA ILE A 46 13.24 -13.17 3.06
C ILE A 46 13.08 -14.25 4.12
N ASP A 47 12.59 -13.87 5.29
CA ASP A 47 12.15 -14.77 6.35
C ASP A 47 10.70 -15.18 6.11
N ASN A 48 10.49 -16.34 5.49
CA ASN A 48 9.18 -16.87 5.17
C ASN A 48 8.37 -17.36 6.39
N SER A 49 8.93 -17.28 7.60
CA SER A 49 8.18 -17.45 8.85
C SER A 49 7.31 -16.23 9.22
N SER A 50 7.53 -15.09 8.54
CA SER A 50 6.67 -13.93 8.65
C SER A 50 5.37 -14.15 7.88
N LEU A 51 4.23 -13.76 8.47
CA LEU A 51 2.93 -13.79 7.80
C LEU A 51 2.91 -12.96 6.50
N LEU A 52 3.76 -11.94 6.41
CA LEU A 52 3.90 -11.12 5.19
C LEU A 52 4.44 -11.92 4.00
N PHE A 53 5.29 -12.92 4.28
CA PHE A 53 5.93 -13.75 3.27
C PHE A 53 5.46 -15.21 3.28
N GLU A 54 4.29 -15.45 3.84
CA GLU A 54 3.68 -16.79 3.82
C GLU A 54 3.49 -17.27 2.37
N GLY A 55 3.95 -18.49 2.09
CA GLY A 55 3.90 -19.11 0.76
C GLY A 55 5.05 -18.72 -0.19
N PHE A 56 6.02 -17.93 0.29
CA PHE A 56 7.23 -17.64 -0.47
C PHE A 56 8.37 -18.62 -0.13
N GLU A 57 9.28 -18.80 -1.07
CA GLU A 57 10.60 -19.37 -0.82
C GLU A 57 11.50 -18.33 -0.13
N ASN A 58 12.70 -18.75 0.32
CA ASN A 58 13.63 -17.87 1.05
C ASN A 58 14.23 -16.74 0.21
N THR A 59 14.03 -16.75 -1.10
CA THR A 59 14.50 -15.69 -2.01
C THR A 59 13.46 -15.40 -3.07
N ASN A 60 13.22 -14.13 -3.35
CA ASN A 60 12.29 -13.70 -4.38
C ASN A 60 12.75 -12.40 -5.05
N GLY A 61 12.49 -12.28 -6.36
CA GLY A 61 12.83 -11.09 -7.14
C GLY A 61 11.81 -9.98 -6.97
N PHE A 62 12.17 -8.88 -6.32
CA PHE A 62 11.33 -7.69 -6.18
C PHE A 62 11.95 -6.46 -6.81
N LEU A 63 11.11 -5.55 -7.30
CA LEU A 63 11.58 -4.28 -7.83
C LEU A 63 12.08 -3.37 -6.71
N MET A 64 13.36 -3.02 -6.79
CA MET A 64 13.98 -1.98 -5.98
C MET A 64 14.01 -0.65 -6.76
N SER A 65 13.74 0.46 -6.08
CA SER A 65 13.83 1.81 -6.65
C SER A 65 14.15 2.81 -5.55
N HIS A 66 15.38 2.76 -5.03
CA HIS A 66 15.76 3.61 -3.90
C HIS A 66 17.26 3.97 -3.90
N THR A 67 17.57 5.07 -3.22
CA THR A 67 18.92 5.53 -2.88
C THR A 67 19.16 5.42 -1.38
N ASP A 68 18.14 5.78 -0.58
CA ASP A 68 18.20 5.71 0.87
C ASP A 68 17.64 4.37 1.34
N PHE A 69 18.16 3.85 2.44
CA PHE A 69 17.78 2.55 2.99
C PHE A 69 17.71 2.60 4.52
N VAL A 70 17.02 1.65 5.10
CA VAL A 70 16.98 1.46 6.56
C VAL A 70 18.28 0.81 7.01
N GLU A 71 19.15 1.58 7.65
CA GLU A 71 20.41 1.08 8.22
C GLU A 71 20.15 0.35 9.53
N LYS A 72 19.30 0.93 10.40
CA LYS A 72 18.95 0.34 11.69
C LYS A 72 17.43 0.37 11.87
N VAL A 73 16.83 -0.80 12.07
CA VAL A 73 15.41 -0.92 12.40
C VAL A 73 15.10 -0.31 13.78
N PRO A 74 13.89 0.22 14.00
CA PRO A 74 13.49 0.72 15.32
C PRO A 74 13.47 -0.39 16.38
N GLU A 75 13.47 -0.01 17.64
CA GLU A 75 13.33 -0.94 18.76
C GLU A 75 12.04 -1.75 18.66
N GLY A 76 12.11 -3.04 18.94
CA GLY A 76 10.99 -3.98 18.83
C GLY A 76 10.70 -4.46 17.41
N PHE A 77 11.43 -3.97 16.39
CA PHE A 77 11.33 -4.50 15.03
C PHE A 77 12.35 -5.61 14.78
N LYS A 78 11.91 -6.61 14.02
CA LYS A 78 12.75 -7.69 13.48
C LYS A 78 13.00 -7.43 12.00
N ASN A 79 14.23 -7.62 11.56
CA ASN A 79 14.55 -7.74 10.12
C ASN A 79 13.94 -9.04 9.59
N ILE A 80 13.18 -8.96 8.50
CA ILE A 80 12.56 -10.10 7.81
C ILE A 80 12.92 -10.15 6.33
N GLY A 81 13.85 -9.32 5.87
CA GLY A 81 14.36 -9.37 4.49
C GLY A 81 15.55 -8.47 4.26
N HIS A 82 16.50 -8.93 3.40
CA HIS A 82 17.69 -8.18 3.05
C HIS A 82 18.14 -8.48 1.62
N THR A 83 18.96 -7.58 1.07
CA THR A 83 19.77 -7.83 -0.14
C THR A 83 21.26 -7.73 0.20
N THR A 84 22.13 -7.87 -0.78
CA THR A 84 23.58 -7.66 -0.59
C THR A 84 23.93 -6.21 -0.27
N SER A 85 23.11 -5.23 -0.69
CA SER A 85 23.34 -3.80 -0.52
C SER A 85 22.32 -3.10 0.37
N CYS A 86 21.21 -3.75 0.69
CA CYS A 86 20.17 -3.25 1.60
C CYS A 86 20.02 -4.22 2.77
N PRO A 87 20.65 -3.94 3.92
CA PRO A 87 20.64 -4.86 5.06
C PRO A 87 19.25 -5.05 5.69
N ASN A 88 18.37 -4.08 5.53
CA ASN A 88 16.99 -4.14 6.01
C ASN A 88 16.04 -3.80 4.85
N ALA A 89 15.82 -4.76 3.96
CA ALA A 89 14.86 -4.63 2.86
C ALA A 89 13.41 -4.91 3.29
N ALA A 90 13.23 -5.57 4.43
CA ALA A 90 11.93 -5.77 5.06
C ALA A 90 12.06 -5.88 6.58
N MET A 91 11.07 -5.36 7.29
CA MET A 91 11.02 -5.39 8.75
C MET A 91 9.60 -5.57 9.27
N GLU A 92 9.46 -6.13 10.47
CA GLU A 92 8.16 -6.29 11.14
C GLU A 92 8.23 -6.01 12.64
N ASN A 93 7.16 -5.47 13.19
CA ASN A 93 6.85 -5.50 14.62
C ASN A 93 5.48 -6.16 14.77
N LYS A 94 5.48 -7.45 15.13
CA LYS A 94 4.24 -8.26 15.22
C LYS A 94 3.29 -7.77 16.31
N GLU A 95 3.82 -7.29 17.43
CA GLU A 95 3.03 -6.83 18.58
C GLU A 95 2.21 -5.58 18.23
N ARG A 96 2.79 -4.70 17.38
CA ARG A 96 2.16 -3.45 16.96
C ARG A 96 1.50 -3.58 15.58
N ASN A 97 1.57 -4.72 14.92
CA ASN A 97 1.11 -4.95 13.54
C ASN A 97 1.71 -3.95 12.52
N LEU A 98 2.99 -3.60 12.72
CA LEU A 98 3.70 -2.68 11.83
C LEU A 98 4.68 -3.45 10.95
N TYR A 99 4.59 -3.22 9.65
CA TYR A 99 5.39 -3.88 8.62
C TYR A 99 6.01 -2.85 7.69
N GLY A 100 7.24 -3.07 7.27
CA GLY A 100 7.94 -2.21 6.33
C GLY A 100 8.64 -3.03 5.27
N ILE A 101 8.58 -2.59 4.02
CA ILE A 101 9.30 -3.16 2.88
C ILE A 101 9.93 -2.05 2.05
N GLN A 102 11.17 -2.24 1.59
CA GLN A 102 11.89 -1.28 0.78
C GLN A 102 11.53 -1.39 -0.70
N PHE A 103 11.14 -2.56 -1.15
CA PHE A 103 10.75 -2.86 -2.53
C PHE A 103 9.29 -2.51 -2.81
N HIS A 104 8.93 -2.55 -4.09
CA HIS A 104 7.61 -2.21 -4.61
C HIS A 104 6.82 -3.46 -5.01
N PRO A 105 5.99 -4.05 -4.15
CA PRO A 105 5.19 -5.24 -4.48
C PRO A 105 4.03 -4.94 -5.42
N GLU A 106 3.63 -3.67 -5.52
CA GLU A 106 2.48 -3.19 -6.30
C GLU A 106 2.74 -3.15 -7.81
N VAL A 107 4.00 -3.26 -8.25
CA VAL A 107 4.37 -3.15 -9.67
C VAL A 107 4.54 -4.53 -10.30
N ASN A 108 4.26 -4.62 -11.61
CA ASN A 108 4.34 -5.88 -12.37
C ASN A 108 5.75 -6.48 -12.46
N SER A 109 6.79 -5.67 -12.24
CA SER A 109 8.20 -6.13 -12.25
C SER A 109 8.59 -6.89 -10.98
N SER A 110 7.77 -6.86 -9.93
CA SER A 110 7.98 -7.66 -8.71
C SER A 110 7.37 -9.04 -8.88
N ILE A 111 8.21 -10.08 -8.82
CA ILE A 111 7.76 -11.47 -8.95
C ILE A 111 6.87 -11.79 -7.74
N ASN A 112 5.63 -12.24 -8.01
CA ASN A 112 4.64 -12.53 -6.96
C ASN A 112 4.37 -11.36 -5.99
N GLY A 113 4.64 -10.10 -6.38
CA GLY A 113 4.42 -8.92 -5.52
C GLY A 113 2.98 -8.83 -4.99
N THR A 114 2.00 -9.17 -5.81
CA THR A 114 0.58 -9.25 -5.40
C THR A 114 0.36 -10.19 -4.21
N GLN A 115 1.15 -11.27 -4.07
CA GLN A 115 1.03 -12.18 -2.94
C GLN A 115 1.43 -11.52 -1.61
N VAL A 116 2.43 -10.63 -1.61
CA VAL A 116 2.80 -9.83 -0.42
C VAL A 116 1.62 -8.97 0.03
N ILE A 117 0.97 -8.29 -0.92
CA ILE A 117 -0.22 -7.46 -0.64
C ILE A 117 -1.38 -8.32 -0.13
N ARG A 118 -1.62 -9.48 -0.74
CA ARG A 118 -2.65 -10.44 -0.28
C ARG A 118 -2.37 -10.92 1.14
N ASN A 119 -1.15 -11.29 1.44
CA ASN A 119 -0.76 -11.72 2.79
C ASN A 119 -0.99 -10.61 3.82
N PHE A 120 -0.63 -9.37 3.48
CA PHE A 120 -0.92 -8.23 4.36
C PHE A 120 -2.42 -8.06 4.59
N LEU A 121 -3.23 -8.03 3.53
CA LEU A 121 -4.68 -7.83 3.64
C LEU A 121 -5.40 -8.98 4.36
N PHE A 122 -5.09 -10.22 4.01
CA PHE A 122 -5.86 -11.36 4.51
C PHE A 122 -5.25 -12.01 5.75
N ASN A 123 -3.91 -12.14 5.82
CA ASN A 123 -3.26 -12.82 6.94
C ASN A 123 -3.00 -11.87 8.11
N ILE A 124 -2.76 -10.57 7.84
CA ILE A 124 -2.43 -9.59 8.87
C ILE A 124 -3.64 -8.71 9.21
N CYS A 125 -4.24 -8.04 8.21
CA CYS A 125 -5.41 -7.18 8.42
C CYS A 125 -6.72 -7.97 8.65
N LYS A 126 -6.77 -9.26 8.31
CA LYS A 126 -7.97 -10.11 8.42
C LYS A 126 -9.16 -9.57 7.62
N CYS A 127 -8.91 -8.94 6.48
CA CYS A 127 -9.97 -8.48 5.59
C CYS A 127 -10.81 -9.66 5.08
N SER A 128 -12.12 -9.49 5.03
CA SER A 128 -13.07 -10.52 4.56
C SER A 128 -13.01 -10.75 3.04
N GLY A 129 -12.54 -9.73 2.28
CA GLY A 129 -12.48 -9.81 0.81
C GLY A 129 -13.85 -9.73 0.13
N ASP A 130 -14.84 -9.26 0.84
CA ASP A 130 -16.23 -9.13 0.38
C ASP A 130 -16.52 -7.84 -0.37
N TRP A 131 -15.54 -6.95 -0.49
CA TRP A 131 -15.70 -5.74 -1.27
C TRP A 131 -15.77 -6.05 -2.77
N ILE A 132 -16.89 -5.67 -3.40
CA ILE A 132 -17.16 -5.89 -4.81
C ILE A 132 -17.39 -4.54 -5.50
N ILE A 133 -16.69 -4.28 -6.62
CA ILE A 133 -16.79 -3.03 -7.37
C ILE A 133 -18.22 -2.71 -7.81
N SER A 134 -19.01 -3.71 -8.20
CA SER A 134 -20.42 -3.52 -8.56
C SER A 134 -21.25 -2.96 -7.41
N SER A 135 -21.06 -3.47 -6.19
CA SER A 135 -21.73 -2.95 -5.00
C SER A 135 -21.32 -1.51 -4.70
N PHE A 136 -20.03 -1.18 -4.88
CA PHE A 136 -19.55 0.21 -4.74
C PHE A 136 -20.18 1.17 -5.73
N VAL A 137 -20.38 0.75 -7.00
CA VAL A 137 -21.04 1.56 -8.03
C VAL A 137 -22.50 1.82 -7.65
N GLU A 138 -23.25 0.79 -7.26
CA GLU A 138 -24.66 0.91 -6.86
C GLU A 138 -24.83 1.77 -5.61
N GLU A 139 -24.00 1.56 -4.59
CA GLU A 139 -24.00 2.40 -3.38
C GLU A 139 -23.66 3.86 -3.70
N SER A 140 -22.70 4.10 -4.58
CA SER A 140 -22.32 5.46 -4.99
C SER A 140 -23.46 6.15 -5.72
N ILE A 141 -24.17 5.46 -6.61
CA ILE A 141 -25.35 5.97 -7.29
C ILE A 141 -26.46 6.30 -6.28
N ALA A 142 -26.72 5.42 -5.32
CA ALA A 142 -27.72 5.63 -4.29
C ALA A 142 -27.40 6.86 -3.43
N LYS A 143 -26.15 6.97 -2.96
CA LYS A 143 -25.68 8.14 -2.17
C LYS A 143 -25.75 9.44 -2.96
N LEU A 144 -25.39 9.42 -4.25
CA LEU A 144 -25.50 10.60 -5.12
C LEU A 144 -26.97 11.01 -5.32
N LYS A 145 -27.85 10.05 -5.54
CA LYS A 145 -29.28 10.29 -5.69
C LYS A 145 -29.91 10.90 -4.42
N GLU A 146 -29.56 10.36 -3.26
CA GLU A 146 -30.00 10.88 -1.96
C GLU A 146 -29.49 12.31 -1.73
N LYS A 147 -28.19 12.55 -1.99
CA LYS A 147 -27.55 13.85 -1.75
C LYS A 147 -28.06 14.96 -2.68
N ILE A 148 -28.29 14.64 -3.94
CA ILE A 148 -28.69 15.62 -4.96
C ILE A 148 -30.24 15.80 -4.98
N GLY A 149 -30.96 14.71 -4.78
CA GLY A 149 -32.43 14.73 -4.85
C GLY A 149 -32.92 15.20 -6.22
N ASP A 150 -33.92 16.06 -6.22
CA ASP A 150 -34.50 16.64 -7.43
C ASP A 150 -33.76 17.85 -8.00
N LYS A 151 -32.62 18.22 -7.41
CA LYS A 151 -31.81 19.35 -7.86
C LYS A 151 -31.06 19.04 -9.17
N LYS A 152 -30.71 20.09 -9.90
CA LYS A 152 -29.86 19.99 -11.08
C LYS A 152 -28.39 20.00 -10.66
N ALA A 153 -27.58 19.25 -11.38
CA ALA A 153 -26.12 19.25 -11.23
C ALA A 153 -25.45 19.57 -12.57
N LEU A 154 -24.31 20.26 -12.49
CA LEU A 154 -23.44 20.52 -13.63
C LEU A 154 -22.17 19.68 -13.49
N CYS A 155 -21.80 18.97 -14.56
CA CYS A 155 -20.55 18.21 -14.63
C CYS A 155 -19.69 18.67 -15.79
N ALA A 156 -18.57 19.35 -15.48
CA ALA A 156 -17.59 19.72 -16.50
C ALA A 156 -16.67 18.54 -16.84
N LEU A 157 -16.71 18.08 -18.09
CA LEU A 157 -15.90 16.98 -18.58
C LEU A 157 -14.55 17.47 -19.14
N SER A 158 -13.47 17.00 -18.54
CA SER A 158 -12.11 17.26 -19.04
C SER A 158 -11.65 16.28 -20.14
N GLY A 159 -12.42 15.22 -20.39
CA GLY A 159 -12.05 14.11 -21.29
C GLY A 159 -11.15 13.05 -20.63
N GLY A 160 -10.76 13.21 -19.35
CA GLY A 160 -10.01 12.22 -18.59
C GLY A 160 -10.92 11.10 -18.03
N VAL A 161 -10.31 10.02 -17.59
CA VAL A 161 -11.01 8.84 -17.04
C VAL A 161 -11.85 9.23 -15.82
N ASP A 162 -11.31 9.98 -14.88
CA ASP A 162 -11.98 10.34 -13.62
C ASP A 162 -13.26 11.17 -13.87
N SER A 163 -13.17 12.18 -14.73
CA SER A 163 -14.33 13.01 -15.09
C SER A 163 -15.39 12.21 -15.84
N SER A 164 -14.99 11.27 -16.68
CA SER A 164 -15.91 10.38 -17.41
C SER A 164 -16.64 9.42 -16.46
N VAL A 165 -15.94 8.81 -15.50
CA VAL A 165 -16.53 7.96 -14.47
C VAL A 165 -17.52 8.76 -13.61
N ALA A 166 -17.14 9.97 -13.17
CA ALA A 166 -18.01 10.86 -12.39
C ALA A 166 -19.28 11.19 -13.16
N ALA A 167 -19.19 11.55 -14.45
CA ALA A 167 -20.34 11.85 -15.29
C ALA A 167 -21.28 10.65 -15.46
N VAL A 168 -20.75 9.44 -15.65
CA VAL A 168 -21.54 8.21 -15.76
C VAL A 168 -22.31 7.93 -14.46
N LEU A 169 -21.65 8.04 -13.30
CA LEU A 169 -22.27 7.83 -12.00
C LEU A 169 -23.38 8.86 -11.74
N LEU A 170 -23.11 10.14 -12.02
CA LEU A 170 -24.12 11.21 -11.91
C LEU A 170 -25.28 11.00 -12.86
N SER A 171 -25.02 10.65 -14.13
CA SER A 171 -26.07 10.38 -15.11
C SER A 171 -26.99 9.24 -14.67
N ARG A 172 -26.43 8.17 -14.10
CA ARG A 172 -27.22 7.06 -13.54
C ARG A 172 -28.02 7.46 -12.29
N ALA A 173 -27.47 8.39 -11.49
CA ALA A 173 -28.12 8.84 -10.26
C ALA A 173 -29.28 9.81 -10.51
N ILE A 174 -29.10 10.83 -11.38
CA ILE A 174 -30.04 11.95 -11.54
C ILE A 174 -30.58 12.15 -12.97
N GLY A 175 -30.09 11.36 -13.94
CA GLY A 175 -30.59 11.35 -15.31
C GLY A 175 -30.62 12.74 -15.97
N LYS A 176 -31.80 13.19 -16.38
CA LYS A 176 -32.01 14.47 -17.07
C LYS A 176 -31.70 15.72 -16.23
N ASN A 177 -31.48 15.58 -14.95
CA ASN A 177 -31.07 16.68 -14.08
C ASN A 177 -29.55 16.94 -14.13
N LEU A 178 -28.80 16.16 -14.90
CA LEU A 178 -27.39 16.40 -15.18
C LEU A 178 -27.22 17.26 -16.46
N THR A 179 -26.36 18.26 -16.36
CA THR A 179 -25.92 19.10 -17.49
C THR A 179 -24.41 19.06 -17.61
#